data_e2f9bd565933e7033cc2fca3f0a39f0b
#
_entry.id   e2f9bd565933e7033cc2fca3f0a39f0b
#
_cell.length_a   1.000
_cell.length_b   1.000
_cell.length_c   1.000
_cell.angle_alpha   90.00
_cell.angle_beta   90.00
_cell.angle_gamma   90.00
#
_symmetry.space_group_name_H-M   'P 1'
#
loop_
_entity.id
_entity.type
_entity.pdbx_description
1 polymer ?
#
loop_
_entity_poly.entity_id
_entity_poly.type
_entity_poly.pdbx_seq_one_letter_code
_entity_poly.pdbx_strand_id
1 'polypeptide(L)'
;CEGLVGSEMCIRDRIKDFKRTVREKAKKDFPQDVYEQLLGAISAVFLSWESNRAKVYRKLNQIPAEWGTAVNVQSMVFGNMGDDCATGVVFTRNPSDGSNEIYGEYLINAQGEDVVAGTRTPQYITKKARRDAKVKELSMEESMPKVFKELQKILKKLEMHYKDMQDVEFTVENSKLWMLQTRSGKRTAKSAVKIAVDMVKEKLISKKEAVLRLSLIHISEPTR
;
A
#
# COMPACT_ATOMS: atom_id res chain seq x y z
N CYS A 1 1.21 31.83 3.42
CA CYS A 1 1.13 31.00 2.18
C CYS A 1 -0.28 30.44 1.91
N GLU A 2 -1.33 31.10 2.39
CA GLU A 2 -2.71 30.77 2.10
C GLU A 2 -3.05 31.17 0.64
N GLY A 3 -2.90 30.29 -0.29
CA GLY A 3 -3.22 30.52 -1.71
C GLY A 3 -2.20 29.96 -2.70
N LEU A 4 -1.02 29.59 -2.27
CA LEU A 4 0.06 29.04 -3.11
C LEU A 4 0.70 27.81 -2.45
N VAL A 5 -0.15 26.86 -2.02
CA VAL A 5 0.34 25.57 -1.52
C VAL A 5 1.06 24.87 -2.67
N GLY A 6 2.38 24.79 -2.57
CA GLY A 6 3.25 24.25 -3.60
C GLY A 6 4.12 25.26 -4.35
N SER A 7 4.05 26.57 -4.01
CA SER A 7 5.05 27.48 -4.57
C SER A 7 6.45 27.12 -4.08
N GLU A 8 7.43 27.25 -4.95
CA GLU A 8 8.85 26.94 -4.66
C GLU A 8 9.34 27.68 -3.38
N MET A 9 8.84 28.88 -3.14
CA MET A 9 9.14 29.68 -1.96
C MET A 9 8.63 29.04 -0.67
N CYS A 10 7.40 28.51 -0.64
CA CYS A 10 6.83 27.82 0.50
C CYS A 10 7.57 26.50 0.82
N ILE A 11 7.99 25.78 -0.20
CA ILE A 11 8.80 24.56 -0.04
C ILE A 11 10.14 24.89 0.59
N ARG A 12 10.83 25.92 0.12
CA ARG A 12 12.13 26.35 0.65
C ARG A 12 12.04 26.79 2.11
N ASP A 13 11.00 27.52 2.47
CA ASP A 13 10.81 27.97 3.85
C ASP A 13 10.51 26.79 4.79
N ARG A 14 9.68 25.84 4.37
CA ARG A 14 9.44 24.61 5.13
C ARG A 14 10.71 23.78 5.32
N ILE A 15 11.57 23.68 4.30
CA ILE A 15 12.87 23.01 4.42
C ILE A 15 13.75 23.69 5.47
N LYS A 16 13.80 25.03 5.49
CA LYS A 16 14.56 25.80 6.52
C LYS A 16 14.02 25.50 7.92
N ASP A 17 12.71 25.49 8.09
CA ASP A 17 12.07 25.20 9.37
C ASP A 17 12.35 23.77 9.85
N PHE A 18 12.32 22.78 8.95
CA PHE A 18 12.68 21.41 9.29
C PHE A 18 14.15 21.30 9.70
N LYS A 19 15.08 21.92 8.97
CA LYS A 19 16.51 21.96 9.34
C LYS A 19 16.73 22.61 10.69
N ARG A 20 16.04 23.74 10.97
CA ARG A 20 16.07 24.41 12.27
C ARG A 20 15.58 23.49 13.38
N THR A 21 14.45 22.81 13.19
CA THR A 21 13.89 21.87 14.16
C THR A 21 14.86 20.71 14.46
N VAL A 22 15.52 20.18 13.44
CA VAL A 22 16.55 19.13 13.64
C VAL A 22 17.71 19.68 14.47
N ARG A 23 18.24 20.88 14.15
CA ARG A 23 19.32 21.51 14.90
C ARG A 23 18.94 21.73 16.37
N GLU A 24 17.74 22.23 16.63
CA GLU A 24 17.26 22.51 17.98
C GLU A 24 17.05 21.24 18.81
N LYS A 25 16.44 20.19 18.21
CA LYS A 25 16.09 18.97 18.94
C LYS A 25 17.22 17.94 19.00
N ALA A 26 17.92 17.72 17.88
CA ALA A 26 19.00 16.73 17.79
C ALA A 26 20.38 17.31 18.13
N LYS A 27 20.49 18.65 18.34
CA LYS A 27 21.75 19.39 18.63
C LYS A 27 22.84 19.14 17.57
N LYS A 28 22.43 18.86 16.33
CA LYS A 28 23.31 18.67 15.17
C LYS A 28 22.61 19.14 13.91
N ASP A 29 23.38 19.49 12.91
CA ASP A 29 22.84 19.86 11.60
C ASP A 29 22.34 18.64 10.84
N PHE A 30 21.31 18.84 10.03
CA PHE A 30 20.89 17.83 9.07
C PHE A 30 21.95 17.70 7.97
N PRO A 31 22.48 16.50 7.70
CA PRO A 31 23.52 16.32 6.69
C PRO A 31 23.07 16.84 5.32
N GLN A 32 23.96 17.48 4.60
CA GLN A 32 23.69 17.98 3.23
C GLN A 32 24.28 17.06 2.16
N ASP A 33 25.23 16.22 2.52
CA ASP A 33 25.75 15.18 1.64
C ASP A 33 24.76 14.05 1.47
N VAL A 34 24.53 13.62 0.23
CA VAL A 34 23.53 12.59 -0.12
C VAL A 34 23.88 11.22 0.44
N TYR A 35 25.18 10.88 0.47
CA TYR A 35 25.64 9.61 1.01
C TYR A 35 25.54 9.57 2.54
N GLU A 36 25.85 10.68 3.20
CA GLU A 36 25.64 10.77 4.66
C GLU A 36 24.15 10.63 5.02
N GLN A 37 23.25 11.22 4.24
CA GLN A 37 21.80 11.06 4.43
C GLN A 37 21.39 9.60 4.24
N LEU A 38 21.86 8.97 3.16
CA LEU A 38 21.56 7.56 2.85
C LEU A 38 22.07 6.62 3.95
N LEU A 39 23.33 6.75 4.34
CA LEU A 39 23.92 5.93 5.41
C LEU A 39 23.24 6.17 6.76
N GLY A 40 22.85 7.41 7.05
CA GLY A 40 22.07 7.76 8.23
C GLY A 40 20.71 7.09 8.25
N ALA A 41 20.00 7.08 7.11
CA ALA A 41 18.71 6.41 6.97
C ALA A 41 18.83 4.86 7.09
N ILE A 42 19.83 4.25 6.45
CA ILE A 42 20.13 2.83 6.56
C ILE A 42 20.42 2.46 8.03
N SER A 43 21.27 3.23 8.69
CA SER A 43 21.61 3.02 10.11
C SER A 43 20.38 3.12 11.00
N ALA A 44 19.49 4.09 10.76
CA ALA A 44 18.24 4.24 11.50
C ALA A 44 17.32 3.01 11.36
N VAL A 45 17.23 2.40 10.17
CA VAL A 45 16.47 1.17 9.96
C VAL A 45 17.07 0.00 10.74
N PHE A 46 18.39 -0.21 10.70
CA PHE A 46 19.05 -1.26 11.49
C PHE A 46 18.86 -1.04 13.00
N LEU A 47 19.04 0.19 13.49
CA LEU A 47 18.83 0.52 14.91
C LEU A 47 17.37 0.33 15.35
N SER A 48 16.40 0.51 14.46
CA SER A 48 14.99 0.31 14.77
C SER A 48 14.67 -1.12 15.22
N TRP A 49 15.47 -2.12 14.79
CA TRP A 49 15.36 -3.52 15.24
C TRP A 49 15.51 -3.64 16.76
N GLU A 50 16.34 -2.81 17.37
CA GLU A 50 16.60 -2.80 18.81
C GLU A 50 15.63 -1.93 19.62
N SER A 51 14.66 -1.29 18.98
CA SER A 51 13.65 -0.51 19.67
C SER A 51 12.75 -1.38 20.57
N ASN A 52 12.26 -0.82 21.66
CA ASN A 52 11.38 -1.54 22.59
C ASN A 52 10.13 -2.09 21.89
N ARG A 53 9.55 -1.31 20.97
CA ARG A 53 8.39 -1.74 20.17
C ARG A 53 8.71 -2.97 19.32
N ALA A 54 9.85 -2.99 18.65
CA ALA A 54 10.28 -4.12 17.82
C ALA A 54 10.57 -5.36 18.68
N LYS A 55 11.20 -5.21 19.86
CA LYS A 55 11.44 -6.31 20.80
C LYS A 55 10.14 -6.94 21.29
N VAL A 56 9.16 -6.14 21.68
CA VAL A 56 7.84 -6.63 22.11
C VAL A 56 7.15 -7.35 20.96
N TYR A 57 7.13 -6.77 19.75
CA TYR A 57 6.54 -7.39 18.58
C TYR A 57 7.17 -8.76 18.25
N ARG A 58 8.51 -8.85 18.25
CA ARG A 58 9.21 -10.11 18.02
C ARG A 58 8.84 -11.17 19.06
N LYS A 59 8.82 -10.80 20.34
CA LYS A 59 8.43 -11.72 21.42
C LYS A 59 7.01 -12.26 21.23
N LEU A 60 6.05 -11.41 20.89
CA LEU A 60 4.65 -11.81 20.66
C LEU A 60 4.49 -12.72 19.43
N ASN A 61 5.28 -12.50 18.39
CA ASN A 61 5.21 -13.25 17.14
C ASN A 61 6.25 -14.37 17.03
N GLN A 62 7.00 -14.70 18.12
CA GLN A 62 8.00 -15.75 18.17
C GLN A 62 9.08 -15.61 17.10
N ILE A 63 9.48 -14.35 16.79
CA ILE A 63 10.54 -14.04 15.82
C ILE A 63 11.88 -14.04 16.53
N PRO A 64 12.84 -14.88 16.09
CA PRO A 64 14.19 -14.94 16.67
C PRO A 64 14.92 -13.59 16.58
N ALA A 65 15.57 -13.18 17.67
CA ALA A 65 16.27 -11.90 17.71
C ALA A 65 17.51 -11.86 16.79
N GLU A 66 18.13 -13.02 16.59
CA GLU A 66 19.32 -13.23 15.76
C GLU A 66 19.07 -13.10 14.25
N TRP A 67 17.81 -13.07 13.80
CA TRP A 67 17.52 -12.90 12.38
C TRP A 67 17.93 -11.51 11.85
N GLY A 68 17.87 -10.50 12.70
CA GLY A 68 18.14 -9.12 12.27
C GLY A 68 17.09 -8.56 11.34
N THR A 69 17.42 -7.47 10.67
CA THR A 69 16.57 -6.83 9.65
C THR A 69 17.36 -6.54 8.38
N ALA A 70 16.66 -6.23 7.30
CA ALA A 70 17.26 -5.85 6.04
C ALA A 70 16.78 -4.45 5.61
N VAL A 71 17.54 -3.82 4.74
CA VAL A 71 17.22 -2.50 4.16
C VAL A 71 17.21 -2.62 2.65
N ASN A 72 16.13 -2.16 2.03
CA ASN A 72 16.04 -1.97 0.58
C ASN A 72 16.12 -0.48 0.25
N VAL A 73 17.01 -0.13 -0.67
CA VAL A 73 17.09 1.21 -1.27
C VAL A 73 16.47 1.15 -2.65
N GLN A 74 15.37 1.87 -2.85
CA GLN A 74 14.68 1.88 -4.14
C GLN A 74 14.31 3.31 -4.55
N SER A 75 14.17 3.54 -5.85
CA SER A 75 13.72 4.83 -6.38
C SER A 75 12.31 5.13 -5.91
N MET A 76 12.05 6.39 -5.60
CA MET A 76 10.70 6.86 -5.36
C MET A 76 9.95 7.03 -6.68
N VAL A 77 8.65 6.81 -6.64
CA VAL A 77 7.70 7.06 -7.73
C VAL A 77 6.67 8.05 -7.23
N PHE A 78 6.33 9.04 -8.04
CA PHE A 78 5.51 10.17 -7.63
C PHE A 78 4.14 10.14 -8.30
N GLY A 79 3.10 9.88 -7.50
CA GLY A 79 1.70 9.93 -7.94
C GLY A 79 1.10 11.34 -7.98
N ASN A 80 1.88 12.37 -7.63
CA ASN A 80 1.44 13.77 -7.48
C ASN A 80 2.20 14.75 -8.41
N MET A 81 2.59 14.29 -9.60
CA MET A 81 3.29 15.11 -10.60
C MET A 81 2.35 15.72 -11.64
N GLY A 82 1.04 15.48 -11.56
CA GLY A 82 0.06 15.99 -12.50
C GLY A 82 -1.16 15.07 -12.63
N ASP A 83 -2.07 15.41 -13.53
CA ASP A 83 -3.35 14.69 -13.72
C ASP A 83 -3.20 13.33 -14.41
N ASP A 84 -2.06 13.04 -14.97
CA ASP A 84 -1.66 11.73 -15.52
C ASP A 84 -0.93 10.85 -14.50
N CYS A 85 -0.87 11.32 -13.25
CA CYS A 85 -0.32 10.62 -12.11
C CYS A 85 -1.41 10.26 -11.09
N ALA A 86 -1.23 9.16 -10.37
CA ALA A 86 -2.19 8.69 -9.37
C ALA A 86 -1.51 7.75 -8.38
N THR A 87 -2.16 7.53 -7.24
CA THR A 87 -1.81 6.46 -6.31
C THR A 87 -3.06 5.74 -5.85
N GLY A 88 -2.95 4.46 -5.49
CA GLY A 88 -4.11 3.71 -5.05
C GLY A 88 -3.79 2.39 -4.38
N VAL A 89 -4.84 1.82 -3.82
CA VAL A 89 -4.84 0.50 -3.17
C VAL A 89 -5.93 -0.35 -3.81
N VAL A 90 -5.61 -1.59 -4.11
CA VAL A 90 -6.53 -2.48 -4.83
C VAL A 90 -6.41 -3.92 -4.33
N PHE A 91 -7.54 -4.56 -4.18
CA PHE A 91 -7.67 -5.99 -3.89
C PHE A 91 -8.03 -6.76 -5.14
N THR A 92 -7.47 -7.95 -5.31
CA THR A 92 -7.81 -8.83 -6.44
C THR A 92 -9.23 -9.37 -6.36
N ARG A 93 -9.80 -9.44 -5.15
CA ARG A 93 -11.21 -9.81 -4.86
C ARG A 93 -11.78 -8.87 -3.80
N ASN A 94 -13.10 -8.76 -3.72
CA ASN A 94 -13.75 -7.94 -2.70
C ASN A 94 -13.49 -8.52 -1.28
N PRO A 95 -12.83 -7.79 -0.38
CA PRO A 95 -12.48 -8.26 0.95
C PRO A 95 -13.68 -8.40 1.89
N SER A 96 -14.82 -7.78 1.57
CA SER A 96 -16.02 -7.78 2.41
C SER A 96 -16.91 -8.98 2.16
N ASP A 97 -17.15 -9.34 0.88
CA ASP A 97 -18.08 -10.39 0.49
C ASP A 97 -17.43 -11.56 -0.25
N GLY A 98 -16.15 -11.43 -0.66
CA GLY A 98 -15.39 -12.47 -1.36
C GLY A 98 -15.73 -12.63 -2.84
N SER A 99 -16.45 -11.70 -3.45
CA SER A 99 -16.72 -11.75 -4.88
C SER A 99 -15.43 -11.62 -5.69
N ASN A 100 -15.34 -12.34 -6.82
CA ASN A 100 -14.20 -12.28 -7.73
C ASN A 100 -14.27 -11.02 -8.60
N GLU A 101 -14.20 -9.87 -7.94
CA GLU A 101 -14.24 -8.55 -8.54
C GLU A 101 -13.10 -7.70 -7.97
N ILE A 102 -12.41 -6.97 -8.83
CA ILE A 102 -11.40 -6.01 -8.41
C ILE A 102 -12.06 -4.95 -7.54
N TYR A 103 -11.57 -4.79 -6.33
CA TYR A 103 -12.07 -3.85 -5.35
C TYR A 103 -10.95 -2.91 -4.92
N GLY A 104 -11.19 -1.60 -4.91
CA GLY A 104 -10.17 -0.64 -4.49
C GLY A 104 -10.49 0.78 -4.85
N GLU A 105 -9.57 1.64 -4.49
CA GLU A 105 -9.68 3.09 -4.60
C GLU A 105 -8.36 3.69 -5.08
N TYR A 106 -8.45 4.84 -5.74
CA TYR A 106 -7.30 5.61 -6.18
C TYR A 106 -7.57 7.11 -6.08
N LEU A 107 -6.49 7.89 -6.05
CA LEU A 107 -6.53 9.35 -6.10
C LEU A 107 -5.63 9.85 -7.25
N ILE A 108 -6.17 10.71 -8.09
CA ILE A 108 -5.41 11.43 -9.12
C ILE A 108 -4.58 12.52 -8.44
N ASN A 109 -3.36 12.72 -8.92
CA ASN A 109 -2.42 13.73 -8.44
C ASN A 109 -2.28 13.70 -6.91
N ALA A 110 -1.86 12.52 -6.39
CA ALA A 110 -1.79 12.24 -4.95
C ALA A 110 -0.65 11.28 -4.61
N GLN A 111 -0.19 11.34 -3.37
CA GLN A 111 0.73 10.37 -2.78
C GLN A 111 -0.01 9.37 -1.87
N GLY A 112 0.67 8.31 -1.44
CA GLY A 112 0.09 7.28 -0.58
C GLY A 112 -0.46 7.84 0.74
N GLU A 113 0.17 8.87 1.29
CA GLU A 113 -0.27 9.55 2.51
C GLU A 113 -1.66 10.19 2.34
N ASP A 114 -1.96 10.73 1.17
CA ASP A 114 -3.26 11.36 0.87
C ASP A 114 -4.40 10.33 0.89
N VAL A 115 -4.12 9.09 0.44
CA VAL A 115 -5.09 7.98 0.47
C VAL A 115 -5.36 7.54 1.92
N VAL A 116 -4.29 7.42 2.72
CA VAL A 116 -4.38 6.94 4.11
C VAL A 116 -4.95 8.00 5.05
N ALA A 117 -4.60 9.27 4.84
CA ALA A 117 -5.05 10.38 5.69
C ALA A 117 -6.55 10.71 5.53
N GLY A 118 -7.19 10.25 4.44
CA GLY A 118 -8.61 10.52 4.19
C GLY A 118 -8.93 12.00 3.95
N THR A 119 -7.94 12.80 3.55
CA THR A 119 -8.10 14.25 3.31
C THR A 119 -8.87 14.55 2.03
N ARG A 120 -8.89 13.60 1.10
CA ARG A 120 -9.60 13.67 -0.18
C ARG A 120 -10.46 12.42 -0.35
N THR A 121 -11.60 12.54 -1.02
CA THR A 121 -12.45 11.39 -1.34
C THR A 121 -11.84 10.58 -2.47
N PRO A 122 -11.47 9.31 -2.26
CA PRO A 122 -10.92 8.47 -3.30
C PRO A 122 -11.96 8.12 -4.37
N GLN A 123 -11.47 7.82 -5.56
CA GLN A 123 -12.26 7.37 -6.69
C GLN A 123 -12.20 5.84 -6.83
N TYR A 124 -13.24 5.26 -7.42
CA TYR A 124 -13.32 3.81 -7.61
C TYR A 124 -12.42 3.31 -8.75
N ILE A 125 -11.86 2.12 -8.58
CA ILE A 125 -11.03 1.47 -9.61
C ILE A 125 -11.87 1.06 -10.83
N THR A 126 -13.08 0.48 -10.61
CA THR A 126 -13.92 -0.07 -11.69
C THR A 126 -15.16 0.75 -11.96
N LYS A 127 -15.61 0.74 -13.22
CA LYS A 127 -16.90 1.34 -13.64
C LYS A 127 -18.08 0.78 -12.87
N LYS A 128 -18.05 -0.53 -12.59
CA LYS A 128 -19.13 -1.19 -11.85
C LYS A 128 -19.25 -0.60 -10.45
N ALA A 129 -18.15 -0.57 -9.68
CA ALA A 129 -18.16 -0.03 -8.32
C ALA A 129 -18.63 1.44 -8.29
N ARG A 130 -18.17 2.27 -9.25
CA ARG A 130 -18.63 3.64 -9.40
C ARG A 130 -20.13 3.75 -9.61
N ARG A 131 -20.69 2.92 -10.50
CA ARG A 131 -22.13 2.94 -10.82
C ARG A 131 -22.97 2.51 -9.62
N ASP A 132 -22.54 1.45 -8.94
CA ASP A 132 -23.22 0.91 -7.75
C ASP A 132 -23.25 1.96 -6.62
N ALA A 133 -22.17 2.71 -6.46
CA ALA A 133 -22.06 3.82 -5.50
C ALA A 133 -22.74 5.13 -5.98
N LYS A 134 -23.20 5.22 -7.24
CA LYS A 134 -23.84 6.40 -7.85
C LYS A 134 -22.97 7.67 -7.77
N VAL A 135 -21.65 7.51 -7.87
CA VAL A 135 -20.68 8.60 -7.82
C VAL A 135 -20.45 9.18 -9.21
N LYS A 136 -20.23 10.52 -9.30
CA LYS A 136 -20.04 11.23 -10.58
C LYS A 136 -18.62 11.14 -11.12
N GLU A 137 -17.65 11.12 -10.23
CA GLU A 137 -16.23 11.06 -10.56
C GLU A 137 -15.92 9.79 -11.35
N LEU A 138 -15.06 9.92 -12.38
CA LEU A 138 -14.71 8.79 -13.23
C LEU A 138 -13.89 7.74 -12.47
N SER A 139 -14.16 6.47 -12.73
CA SER A 139 -13.33 5.38 -12.25
C SER A 139 -11.98 5.34 -12.98
N MET A 140 -10.99 4.66 -12.41
CA MET A 140 -9.70 4.45 -13.07
C MET A 140 -9.86 3.74 -14.43
N GLU A 141 -10.79 2.81 -14.54
CA GLU A 141 -11.12 2.11 -15.78
C GLU A 141 -11.56 3.10 -16.90
N GLU A 142 -12.15 4.23 -16.52
CA GLU A 142 -12.61 5.27 -17.47
C GLU A 142 -11.56 6.35 -17.71
N SER A 143 -10.88 6.82 -16.67
CA SER A 143 -9.90 7.91 -16.76
C SER A 143 -8.54 7.47 -17.28
N MET A 144 -8.10 6.25 -16.92
CA MET A 144 -6.79 5.69 -17.27
C MET A 144 -6.91 4.26 -17.87
N PRO A 145 -7.62 4.06 -18.97
CA PRO A 145 -8.00 2.72 -19.46
C PRO A 145 -6.80 1.83 -19.83
N LYS A 146 -5.70 2.40 -20.29
CA LYS A 146 -4.46 1.64 -20.60
C LYS A 146 -3.81 1.12 -19.32
N VAL A 147 -3.66 1.98 -18.32
CA VAL A 147 -3.09 1.67 -17.02
C VAL A 147 -3.96 0.64 -16.29
N PHE A 148 -5.28 0.81 -16.32
CA PHE A 148 -6.22 -0.15 -15.73
C PHE A 148 -6.09 -1.55 -16.34
N LYS A 149 -5.98 -1.66 -17.66
CA LYS A 149 -5.76 -2.95 -18.35
C LYS A 149 -4.45 -3.63 -17.93
N GLU A 150 -3.39 -2.85 -17.74
CA GLU A 150 -2.11 -3.35 -17.24
C GLU A 150 -2.23 -3.82 -15.79
N LEU A 151 -2.81 -2.99 -14.93
CA LEU A 151 -3.10 -3.33 -13.53
C LEU A 151 -3.90 -4.65 -13.43
N GLN A 152 -4.96 -4.78 -14.20
CA GLN A 152 -5.80 -5.98 -14.23
C GLN A 152 -5.01 -7.26 -14.57
N LYS A 153 -4.09 -7.17 -15.55
CA LYS A 153 -3.20 -8.29 -15.91
C LYS A 153 -2.26 -8.66 -14.78
N ILE A 154 -1.69 -7.66 -14.11
CA ILE A 154 -0.77 -7.87 -12.99
C ILE A 154 -1.51 -8.48 -11.79
N LEU A 155 -2.69 -7.95 -11.43
CA LEU A 155 -3.51 -8.48 -10.34
C LEU A 155 -3.84 -9.95 -10.54
N LYS A 156 -4.25 -10.34 -11.75
CA LYS A 156 -4.49 -11.74 -12.09
C LYS A 156 -3.23 -12.60 -11.95
N LYS A 157 -2.08 -12.09 -12.39
CA LYS A 157 -0.80 -12.78 -12.28
C LYS A 157 -0.38 -12.98 -10.82
N LEU A 158 -0.56 -11.97 -9.98
CA LEU A 158 -0.26 -12.03 -8.55
C LEU A 158 -1.17 -13.05 -7.83
N GLU A 159 -2.47 -13.01 -8.07
CA GLU A 159 -3.41 -13.97 -7.46
C GLU A 159 -3.09 -15.41 -7.86
N MET A 160 -2.75 -15.66 -9.13
CA MET A 160 -2.34 -16.98 -9.60
C MET A 160 -1.01 -17.43 -8.98
N HIS A 161 -0.05 -16.52 -8.79
CA HIS A 161 1.27 -16.83 -8.23
C HIS A 161 1.18 -17.16 -6.74
N TYR A 162 0.52 -16.29 -5.97
CA TYR A 162 0.36 -16.48 -4.52
C TYR A 162 -0.77 -17.44 -4.17
N LYS A 163 -1.62 -17.79 -5.15
CA LYS A 163 -2.82 -18.63 -4.96
C LYS A 163 -3.75 -18.12 -3.87
N ASP A 164 -3.75 -16.81 -3.65
CA ASP A 164 -4.56 -16.14 -2.63
C ASP A 164 -4.90 -14.72 -3.05
N MET A 165 -6.00 -14.17 -2.48
CA MET A 165 -6.37 -12.78 -2.65
C MET A 165 -5.24 -11.85 -2.21
N GLN A 166 -4.90 -10.90 -3.06
CA GLN A 166 -3.84 -9.94 -2.81
C GLN A 166 -4.40 -8.55 -2.56
N ASP A 167 -3.77 -7.86 -1.62
CA ASP A 167 -3.87 -6.43 -1.33
C ASP A 167 -2.63 -5.77 -1.94
N VAL A 168 -2.82 -4.83 -2.84
CA VAL A 168 -1.77 -4.29 -3.70
C VAL A 168 -1.78 -2.77 -3.66
N GLU A 169 -0.61 -2.20 -3.41
CA GLU A 169 -0.37 -0.77 -3.50
C GLU A 169 0.31 -0.44 -4.83
N PHE A 170 -0.17 0.59 -5.51
CA PHE A 170 0.39 1.02 -6.79
C PHE A 170 0.44 2.53 -6.92
N THR A 171 1.32 3.00 -7.80
CA THR A 171 1.41 4.40 -8.21
C THR A 171 1.46 4.47 -9.73
N VAL A 172 0.85 5.49 -10.28
CA VAL A 172 0.96 5.86 -11.69
C VAL A 172 1.76 7.16 -11.76
N GLU A 173 2.85 7.15 -12.49
CA GLU A 173 3.69 8.32 -12.75
C GLU A 173 3.81 8.52 -14.25
N ASN A 174 3.39 9.68 -14.76
CA ASN A 174 3.41 9.99 -16.19
C ASN A 174 2.72 8.88 -17.03
N SER A 175 1.52 8.49 -16.63
CA SER A 175 0.74 7.41 -17.26
C SER A 175 1.39 6.02 -17.24
N LYS A 176 2.47 5.81 -16.48
CA LYS A 176 3.15 4.52 -16.32
C LYS A 176 2.80 3.91 -14.96
N LEU A 177 2.40 2.64 -14.97
CA LEU A 177 2.06 1.90 -13.75
C LEU A 177 3.32 1.40 -13.04
N TRP A 178 3.35 1.57 -11.72
CA TRP A 178 4.36 1.05 -10.81
C TRP A 178 3.70 0.30 -9.67
N MET A 179 4.11 -0.95 -9.47
CA MET A 179 3.66 -1.76 -8.35
C MET A 179 4.60 -1.51 -7.17
N LEU A 180 4.05 -1.09 -6.02
CA LEU A 180 4.84 -0.74 -4.85
C LEU A 180 4.93 -1.90 -3.87
N GLN A 181 3.81 -2.53 -3.57
CA GLN A 181 3.73 -3.61 -2.59
C GLN A 181 2.59 -4.56 -2.92
N THR A 182 2.76 -5.84 -2.60
CA THR A 182 1.68 -6.83 -2.54
C THR A 182 1.77 -7.63 -1.24
N ARG A 183 0.62 -7.97 -0.69
CA ARG A 183 0.49 -8.79 0.51
C ARG A 183 -0.81 -9.60 0.47
N SER A 184 -0.91 -10.64 1.30
CA SER A 184 -2.17 -11.36 1.48
C SER A 184 -3.24 -10.40 2.00
N GLY A 185 -4.35 -10.31 1.28
CA GLY A 185 -5.42 -9.37 1.59
C GLY A 185 -6.14 -9.73 2.88
N LYS A 186 -6.25 -8.77 3.80
CA LYS A 186 -7.12 -8.90 4.97
C LYS A 186 -8.58 -8.94 4.51
N ARG A 187 -9.37 -9.82 5.12
CA ARG A 187 -10.74 -10.08 4.68
C ARG A 187 -11.63 -10.48 5.85
N THR A 188 -12.95 -10.33 5.70
CA THR A 188 -13.91 -10.83 6.69
C THR A 188 -13.94 -12.36 6.70
N ALA A 189 -14.38 -12.99 7.80
CA ALA A 189 -14.54 -14.44 7.88
C ALA A 189 -15.46 -14.98 6.78
N LYS A 190 -16.57 -14.30 6.49
CA LYS A 190 -17.50 -14.63 5.40
C LYS A 190 -16.80 -14.62 4.03
N SER A 191 -16.02 -13.57 3.77
CA SER A 191 -15.26 -13.45 2.53
C SER A 191 -14.19 -14.54 2.42
N ALA A 192 -13.50 -14.88 3.51
CA ALA A 192 -12.48 -15.92 3.53
C ALA A 192 -13.05 -17.29 3.10
N VAL A 193 -14.22 -17.67 3.63
CA VAL A 193 -14.90 -18.93 3.26
C VAL A 193 -15.26 -18.92 1.77
N LYS A 194 -15.88 -17.83 1.30
CA LYS A 194 -16.27 -17.71 -0.11
C LYS A 194 -15.08 -17.79 -1.05
N ILE A 195 -14.01 -17.03 -0.76
CA ILE A 195 -12.78 -17.03 -1.56
C ILE A 195 -12.16 -18.43 -1.62
N ALA A 196 -12.07 -19.14 -0.48
CA ALA A 196 -11.52 -20.48 -0.44
C ALA A 196 -12.32 -21.45 -1.31
N VAL A 197 -13.66 -21.40 -1.24
CA VAL A 197 -14.55 -22.23 -2.06
C VAL A 197 -14.40 -21.91 -3.54
N ASP A 198 -14.38 -20.63 -3.91
CA ASP A 198 -14.27 -20.21 -5.31
C ASP A 198 -12.89 -20.56 -5.89
N MET A 199 -11.81 -20.39 -5.15
CA MET A 199 -10.46 -20.79 -5.58
C MET A 199 -10.31 -22.31 -5.77
N VAL A 200 -11.02 -23.12 -4.99
CA VAL A 200 -11.09 -24.57 -5.25
C VAL A 200 -11.83 -24.88 -6.56
N LYS A 201 -12.97 -24.22 -6.82
CA LYS A 201 -13.71 -24.37 -8.09
C LYS A 201 -12.88 -23.92 -9.29
N GLU A 202 -12.12 -22.84 -9.14
CA GLU A 202 -11.20 -22.29 -10.14
C GLU A 202 -9.92 -23.15 -10.30
N LYS A 203 -9.74 -24.19 -9.49
CA LYS A 203 -8.56 -25.09 -9.48
C LYS A 203 -7.24 -24.38 -9.13
N LEU A 204 -7.31 -23.26 -8.42
CA LEU A 204 -6.14 -22.54 -7.92
C LEU A 204 -5.54 -23.20 -6.68
N ILE A 205 -6.40 -23.77 -5.81
CA ILE A 205 -6.00 -24.48 -4.59
C ILE A 205 -6.75 -25.81 -4.46
N SER A 206 -6.20 -26.72 -3.67
CA SER A 206 -6.88 -27.98 -3.33
C SER A 206 -7.90 -27.77 -2.20
N LYS A 207 -8.86 -28.72 -2.07
CA LYS A 207 -9.81 -28.74 -0.94
C LYS A 207 -9.09 -28.79 0.41
N LYS A 208 -8.01 -29.57 0.51
CA LYS A 208 -7.18 -29.66 1.73
C LYS A 208 -6.57 -28.31 2.10
N GLU A 209 -6.01 -27.63 1.12
CA GLU A 209 -5.43 -26.28 1.30
C GLU A 209 -6.48 -25.27 1.76
N ALA A 210 -7.67 -25.29 1.17
CA ALA A 210 -8.77 -24.42 1.56
C ALA A 210 -9.17 -24.61 3.04
N VAL A 211 -9.26 -25.87 3.50
CA VAL A 211 -9.57 -26.17 4.90
C VAL A 211 -8.47 -25.68 5.84
N LEU A 212 -7.19 -25.90 5.49
CA LEU A 212 -6.06 -25.43 6.28
C LEU A 212 -6.07 -23.91 6.45
N ARG A 213 -6.31 -23.18 5.38
CA ARG A 213 -6.37 -21.70 5.43
C ARG A 213 -7.48 -21.19 6.34
N LEU A 214 -8.64 -21.79 6.29
CA LEU A 214 -9.77 -21.40 7.15
C LEU A 214 -9.51 -21.74 8.62
N SER A 215 -8.84 -22.85 8.92
CA SER A 215 -8.45 -23.22 10.27
C SER A 215 -7.45 -22.24 10.88
N LEU A 216 -6.49 -21.76 10.09
CA LEU A 216 -5.49 -20.79 10.54
C LEU A 216 -6.09 -19.40 10.82
N ILE A 217 -7.13 -18.98 10.11
CA ILE A 217 -7.83 -17.71 10.36
C ILE A 217 -8.50 -17.71 11.73
N HIS A 218 -9.08 -18.83 12.16
CA HIS A 218 -9.68 -18.93 13.50
C HIS A 218 -8.66 -18.97 14.64
N ILE A 219 -7.41 -19.33 14.36
CA ILE A 219 -6.34 -19.36 15.37
C ILE A 219 -5.71 -17.96 15.53
N SER A 220 -5.72 -17.13 14.50
CA SER A 220 -5.07 -15.82 14.49
C SER A 220 -5.97 -14.65 14.92
N GLU A 221 -7.28 -14.81 14.97
CA GLU A 221 -8.21 -13.81 15.52
C GLU A 221 -8.62 -14.23 16.93
N PRO A 222 -8.14 -13.56 17.99
CA PRO A 222 -8.69 -13.78 19.32
C PRO A 222 -10.15 -13.35 19.28
N THR A 223 -11.03 -14.28 19.64
CA THR A 223 -12.45 -14.00 19.94
C THR A 223 -12.52 -12.85 20.92
N ARG A 224 -13.07 -11.73 20.48
CA ARG A 224 -13.49 -10.64 21.36
C ARG A 224 -14.82 -10.97 21.99
#